data_f14d80df010082e4bdc0b21beb714d6e
#
_entry.id   f14d80df010082e4bdc0b21beb714d6e
#
_cell.length_a   1.000
_cell.length_b   1.000
_cell.length_c   1.000
_cell.angle_alpha   90.00
_cell.angle_beta   90.00
_cell.angle_gamma   90.00
#
_symmetry.space_group_name_H-M   'P 1'
#
loop_
_entity.id
_entity.type
_entity.pdbx_description
1 polymer ?
#
loop_
_entity_poly.entity_id
_entity_poly.type
_entity_poly.pdbx_seq_one_letter_code
_entity_poly.pdbx_strand_id
1 'polypeptide(L)'
;MVPTYVQNVKKNINNTMKSTRVLEIEYNELQKAIKDGKHEYHCFYLATINKKAPKIRTVVLRALNKNKNTLSFHTDLRSDKVKEIESNRNVSALFYDKKRRIQIRIQGNAQLDENSNRLKKIWSSMRPESKLCYMGPFAPGEKLDQFQPNLPNHDAQNITTKNNKKGYENFCRVTICLESLDWLQLEHSGHQRIYFSFNKNSKPIWIAS
;
A
#
# COMPACT_ATOMS: atom_id res chain seq x y z
N MET A 1 47.98 9.92 -12.01
CA MET A 1 46.84 10.25 -11.12
C MET A 1 45.58 10.45 -11.96
N VAL A 2 44.49 9.75 -11.65
CA VAL A 2 43.21 9.95 -12.34
C VAL A 2 42.61 11.26 -11.84
N PRO A 3 42.16 12.18 -12.71
CA PRO A 3 41.62 13.47 -12.30
C PRO A 3 40.45 13.30 -11.33
N THR A 4 40.37 14.12 -10.29
CA THR A 4 39.34 14.09 -9.22
C THR A 4 37.90 14.11 -9.79
N TYR A 5 37.69 14.80 -10.92
CA TYR A 5 36.42 14.82 -11.65
C TYR A 5 35.99 13.42 -12.13
N VAL A 6 36.92 12.65 -12.73
CA VAL A 6 36.65 11.28 -13.24
C VAL A 6 36.35 10.31 -12.07
N GLN A 7 37.00 10.48 -10.94
CA GLN A 7 36.74 9.67 -9.74
C GLN A 7 35.34 9.99 -9.16
N ASN A 8 34.95 11.26 -9.13
CA ASN A 8 33.61 11.67 -8.67
C ASN A 8 32.50 11.18 -9.61
N VAL A 9 32.71 11.21 -10.93
CA VAL A 9 31.76 10.68 -11.92
C VAL A 9 31.57 9.16 -11.73
N LYS A 10 32.65 8.40 -11.61
CA LYS A 10 32.59 6.93 -11.38
C LYS A 10 31.91 6.60 -10.06
N LYS A 11 32.19 7.32 -8.98
CA LYS A 11 31.55 7.15 -7.66
C LYS A 11 30.04 7.43 -7.73
N ASN A 12 29.63 8.48 -8.43
CA ASN A 12 28.21 8.83 -8.62
C ASN A 12 27.47 7.79 -9.46
N ILE A 13 28.07 7.26 -10.53
CA ILE A 13 27.48 6.20 -11.36
C ILE A 13 27.29 4.93 -10.51
N ASN A 14 28.29 4.50 -9.76
CA ASN A 14 28.20 3.31 -8.91
C ASN A 14 27.13 3.45 -7.82
N ASN A 15 27.00 4.63 -7.22
CA ASN A 15 25.97 4.90 -6.21
C ASN A 15 24.56 4.89 -6.81
N THR A 16 24.36 5.45 -8.01
CA THR A 16 23.08 5.43 -8.71
C THR A 16 22.70 4.02 -9.12
N MET A 17 23.62 3.21 -9.63
CA MET A 17 23.37 1.81 -9.95
C MET A 17 23.00 1.00 -8.70
N LYS A 18 23.67 1.23 -7.57
CA LYS A 18 23.35 0.57 -6.30
C LYS A 18 21.95 0.92 -5.81
N SER A 19 21.55 2.19 -5.85
CA SER A 19 20.23 2.65 -5.42
C SER A 19 19.11 2.12 -6.32
N THR A 20 19.29 2.10 -7.64
CA THR A 20 18.31 1.53 -8.57
C THR A 20 18.08 0.05 -8.29
N ARG A 21 19.15 -0.70 -7.99
CA ARG A 21 19.05 -2.11 -7.62
C ARG A 21 18.26 -2.31 -6.31
N VAL A 22 18.44 -1.44 -5.33
CA VAL A 22 17.66 -1.48 -4.09
C VAL A 22 16.17 -1.34 -4.37
N LEU A 23 15.76 -0.35 -5.17
CA LEU A 23 14.35 -0.15 -5.54
C LEU A 23 13.77 -1.37 -6.26
N GLU A 24 14.54 -1.97 -7.17
CA GLU A 24 14.11 -3.19 -7.88
C GLU A 24 13.90 -4.37 -6.92
N ILE A 25 14.81 -4.58 -5.97
CA ILE A 25 14.68 -5.60 -4.94
C ILE A 25 13.38 -5.38 -4.15
N GLU A 26 13.14 -4.17 -3.64
CA GLU A 26 11.96 -3.89 -2.84
C GLU A 26 10.66 -4.03 -3.64
N TYR A 27 10.65 -3.64 -4.91
CA TYR A 27 9.51 -3.90 -5.78
C TYR A 27 9.24 -5.40 -5.99
N ASN A 28 10.28 -6.22 -6.05
CA ASN A 28 10.13 -7.67 -6.15
C ASN A 28 9.59 -8.27 -4.84
N GLU A 29 10.05 -7.79 -3.68
CA GLU A 29 9.52 -8.20 -2.38
C GLU A 29 8.04 -7.78 -2.21
N LEU A 30 7.67 -6.56 -2.58
CA LEU A 30 6.27 -6.11 -2.59
C LEU A 30 5.40 -6.98 -3.54
N GLN A 31 5.95 -7.41 -4.68
CA GLN A 31 5.24 -8.28 -5.62
C GLN A 31 5.01 -9.69 -5.06
N LYS A 32 5.97 -10.24 -4.31
CA LYS A 32 5.82 -11.52 -3.58
C LYS A 32 4.76 -11.39 -2.50
N ALA A 33 4.78 -10.29 -1.75
CA ALA A 33 3.86 -10.01 -0.64
C ALA A 33 2.38 -9.98 -1.06
N ILE A 34 2.07 -9.65 -2.31
CA ILE A 34 0.69 -9.68 -2.83
C ILE A 34 0.12 -11.12 -2.78
N LYS A 35 0.96 -12.13 -3.03
CA LYS A 35 0.55 -13.52 -3.14
C LYS A 35 0.76 -14.31 -1.86
N ASP A 36 1.69 -13.89 -1.01
CA ASP A 36 2.04 -14.55 0.24
C ASP A 36 1.53 -13.78 1.45
N GLY A 37 0.48 -14.29 2.09
CA GLY A 37 -0.12 -13.69 3.29
C GLY A 37 0.77 -13.69 4.53
N LYS A 38 1.90 -14.46 4.52
CA LYS A 38 2.89 -14.50 5.61
C LYS A 38 4.06 -13.56 5.37
N HIS A 39 4.15 -12.94 4.21
CA HIS A 39 5.22 -11.99 3.89
C HIS A 39 5.09 -10.71 4.73
N GLU A 40 6.21 -10.19 5.24
CA GLU A 40 6.22 -8.99 6.10
C GLU A 40 5.55 -7.78 5.45
N TYR A 41 5.63 -7.65 4.12
CA TYR A 41 4.99 -6.56 3.36
C TYR A 41 3.55 -6.85 2.91
N HIS A 42 2.97 -8.01 3.29
CA HIS A 42 1.58 -8.32 2.92
C HIS A 42 0.59 -7.30 3.48
N CYS A 43 0.81 -6.90 4.72
CA CYS A 43 0.08 -5.82 5.36
C CYS A 43 0.97 -4.59 5.52
N PHE A 44 0.38 -3.41 5.41
CA PHE A 44 1.08 -2.16 5.64
C PHE A 44 0.23 -1.18 6.45
N TYR A 45 0.90 -0.23 7.10
CA TYR A 45 0.24 0.83 7.84
C TYR A 45 -0.07 1.98 6.88
N LEU A 46 -1.34 2.36 6.80
CA LEU A 46 -1.81 3.48 5.99
C LEU A 46 -2.23 4.62 6.91
N ALA A 47 -1.63 5.78 6.72
CA ALA A 47 -2.05 7.03 7.34
C ALA A 47 -2.85 7.88 6.36
N THR A 48 -3.98 8.38 6.82
CA THR A 48 -4.87 9.34 6.15
C THR A 48 -5.12 10.52 7.09
N ILE A 49 -5.69 11.60 6.60
CA ILE A 49 -5.96 12.80 7.38
C ILE A 49 -7.47 12.95 7.59
N ASN A 50 -7.90 12.99 8.84
CA ASN A 50 -9.26 13.34 9.21
C ASN A 50 -9.26 14.75 9.83
N LYS A 51 -9.76 15.75 9.09
CA LYS A 51 -9.65 17.18 9.44
C LYS A 51 -8.19 17.57 9.63
N LYS A 52 -7.73 17.70 10.89
CA LYS A 52 -6.34 18.04 11.24
C LYS A 52 -5.59 16.88 11.92
N ALA A 53 -6.24 15.74 12.14
CA ALA A 53 -5.65 14.60 12.86
C ALA A 53 -5.27 13.47 11.90
N PRO A 54 -4.05 12.93 11.99
CA PRO A 54 -3.69 11.72 11.26
C PRO A 54 -4.45 10.52 11.84
N LYS A 55 -4.93 9.66 10.95
CA LYS A 55 -5.55 8.36 11.28
C LYS A 55 -4.71 7.26 10.66
N ILE A 56 -4.36 6.25 11.45
CA ILE A 56 -3.52 5.14 10.99
C ILE A 56 -4.24 3.80 11.18
N ARG A 57 -4.10 2.89 10.22
CA ARG A 57 -4.64 1.52 10.27
C ARG A 57 -3.82 0.59 9.38
N THR A 58 -3.96 -0.69 9.62
CA THR A 58 -3.41 -1.72 8.75
C THR A 58 -4.34 -1.98 7.57
N VAL A 59 -3.76 -2.12 6.38
CA VAL A 59 -4.44 -2.54 5.15
C VAL A 59 -3.61 -3.59 4.42
N VAL A 60 -4.25 -4.37 3.55
CA VAL A 60 -3.60 -5.47 2.83
C VAL A 60 -3.17 -5.02 1.44
N LEU A 61 -1.90 -5.24 1.08
CA LEU A 61 -1.39 -4.97 -0.26
C LEU A 61 -2.03 -5.92 -1.28
N ARG A 62 -2.67 -5.38 -2.30
CA ARG A 62 -3.40 -6.16 -3.31
C ARG A 62 -2.83 -6.05 -4.72
N ALA A 63 -2.18 -4.95 -5.04
CA ALA A 63 -1.52 -4.78 -6.33
C ALA A 63 -0.35 -3.80 -6.25
N LEU A 64 0.62 -4.01 -7.13
CA LEU A 64 1.74 -3.12 -7.42
C LEU A 64 1.85 -2.98 -8.94
N ASN A 65 1.94 -1.76 -9.44
CA ASN A 65 2.34 -1.49 -10.80
C ASN A 65 3.66 -0.70 -10.79
N LYS A 66 4.75 -1.37 -11.10
CA LYS A 66 6.11 -0.80 -11.12
C LYS A 66 6.24 0.35 -12.12
N ASN A 67 5.65 0.20 -13.31
CA ASN A 67 5.78 1.18 -14.40
C ASN A 67 5.03 2.48 -14.13
N LYS A 68 3.96 2.40 -13.33
CA LYS A 68 3.14 3.56 -12.93
C LYS A 68 3.44 4.04 -11.53
N ASN A 69 4.35 3.39 -10.80
CA ASN A 69 4.63 3.63 -9.40
C ASN A 69 3.34 3.70 -8.58
N THR A 70 2.51 2.64 -8.63
CA THR A 70 1.26 2.61 -7.88
C THR A 70 1.13 1.35 -7.03
N LEU A 71 0.59 1.52 -5.83
CA LEU A 71 0.12 0.45 -4.95
C LEU A 71 -1.40 0.46 -4.90
N SER A 72 -2.02 -0.68 -4.57
CA SER A 72 -3.46 -0.71 -4.35
C SER A 72 -3.82 -1.65 -3.20
N PHE A 73 -4.90 -1.29 -2.51
CA PHE A 73 -5.55 -2.10 -1.48
C PHE A 73 -7.06 -2.10 -1.69
N HIS A 74 -7.76 -3.03 -1.02
CA HIS A 74 -9.21 -3.10 -1.04
C HIS A 74 -9.78 -2.64 0.30
N THR A 75 -10.96 -2.02 0.28
CA THR A 75 -11.64 -1.56 1.48
C THR A 75 -13.15 -1.54 1.26
N ASP A 76 -13.88 -1.41 2.35
CA ASP A 76 -15.32 -1.14 2.32
C ASP A 76 -15.55 0.34 2.04
N LEU A 77 -16.39 0.65 1.05
CA LEU A 77 -16.74 1.99 0.61
C LEU A 77 -17.35 2.84 1.76
N ARG A 78 -18.02 2.19 2.70
CA ARG A 78 -18.66 2.84 3.86
C ARG A 78 -17.68 3.25 4.95
N SER A 79 -16.40 2.82 4.87
CA SER A 79 -15.40 3.07 5.92
C SER A 79 -14.92 4.52 5.92
N ASP A 80 -14.59 5.04 7.11
CA ASP A 80 -14.14 6.43 7.30
C ASP A 80 -12.92 6.79 6.45
N LYS A 81 -11.99 5.84 6.21
CA LYS A 81 -10.80 6.10 5.38
C LYS A 81 -11.15 6.49 3.94
N VAL A 82 -12.30 6.05 3.44
CA VAL A 82 -12.79 6.45 2.10
C VAL A 82 -13.15 7.93 2.11
N LYS A 83 -13.95 8.37 3.08
CA LYS A 83 -14.31 9.79 3.26
C LYS A 83 -13.07 10.68 3.49
N GLU A 84 -12.10 10.17 4.26
CA GLU A 84 -10.83 10.84 4.53
C GLU A 84 -10.04 11.04 3.22
N ILE A 85 -9.92 10.00 2.38
CA ILE A 85 -9.23 10.05 1.08
C ILE A 85 -9.96 10.97 0.09
N GLU A 86 -11.29 10.95 0.05
CA GLU A 86 -12.08 11.87 -0.79
C GLU A 86 -11.87 13.33 -0.39
N SER A 87 -11.76 13.60 0.91
CA SER A 87 -11.50 14.93 1.44
C SER A 87 -10.04 15.38 1.28
N ASN A 88 -9.09 14.45 1.46
CA ASN A 88 -7.66 14.73 1.32
C ASN A 88 -6.94 13.48 0.79
N ARG A 89 -6.49 13.58 -0.46
CA ARG A 89 -5.84 12.47 -1.16
C ARG A 89 -4.42 12.17 -0.67
N ASN A 90 -3.79 13.06 0.11
CA ASN A 90 -2.44 12.84 0.63
C ASN A 90 -2.45 11.72 1.66
N VAL A 91 -1.63 10.71 1.42
CA VAL A 91 -1.49 9.57 2.31
C VAL A 91 -0.02 9.23 2.53
N SER A 92 0.24 8.57 3.66
CA SER A 92 1.53 7.95 3.93
C SER A 92 1.33 6.45 4.16
N ALA A 93 2.25 5.65 3.64
CA ALA A 93 2.28 4.21 3.88
C ALA A 93 3.62 3.80 4.50
N LEU A 94 3.56 2.86 5.46
CA LEU A 94 4.74 2.31 6.11
C LEU A 94 4.71 0.79 5.98
N PHE A 95 5.80 0.23 5.43
CA PHE A 95 6.12 -1.18 5.45
C PHE A 95 7.33 -1.41 6.32
N TYR A 96 7.37 -2.54 7.02
CA TYR A 96 8.53 -2.94 7.81
C TYR A 96 8.78 -4.44 7.66
N ASP A 97 9.97 -4.77 7.17
CA ASP A 97 10.46 -6.15 7.12
C ASP A 97 11.36 -6.40 8.33
N LYS A 98 10.81 -7.11 9.31
CA LYS A 98 11.50 -7.42 10.56
C LYS A 98 12.74 -8.29 10.33
N LYS A 99 12.72 -9.22 9.38
CA LYS A 99 13.81 -10.15 9.09
C LYS A 99 15.00 -9.45 8.44
N ARG A 100 14.73 -8.58 7.45
CA ARG A 100 15.76 -7.81 6.75
C ARG A 100 16.08 -6.49 7.46
N ARG A 101 15.28 -6.11 8.47
CA ARG A 101 15.37 -4.83 9.19
C ARG A 101 15.27 -3.62 8.25
N ILE A 102 14.36 -3.71 7.29
CA ILE A 102 14.14 -2.68 6.28
C ILE A 102 12.79 -2.01 6.53
N GLN A 103 12.82 -0.68 6.58
CA GLN A 103 11.65 0.17 6.61
C GLN A 103 11.48 0.87 5.27
N ILE A 104 10.26 0.85 4.74
CA ILE A 104 9.88 1.64 3.55
C ILE A 104 8.77 2.60 3.97
N ARG A 105 9.02 3.89 3.81
CA ARG A 105 8.01 4.94 3.96
C ARG A 105 7.65 5.47 2.58
N ILE A 106 6.39 5.55 2.30
CA ILE A 106 5.86 6.04 1.01
C ILE A 106 4.98 7.25 1.30
N GLN A 107 5.14 8.29 0.52
CA GLN A 107 4.18 9.37 0.39
C GLN A 107 3.56 9.33 -1.00
N GLY A 108 2.30 9.68 -1.11
CA GLY A 108 1.60 9.68 -2.37
C GLY A 108 0.16 10.13 -2.26
N ASN A 109 -0.51 10.10 -3.40
CA ASN A 109 -1.90 10.47 -3.56
C ASN A 109 -2.77 9.23 -3.75
N ALA A 110 -3.75 9.06 -2.88
CA ALA A 110 -4.73 7.98 -2.95
C ALA A 110 -5.97 8.42 -3.74
N GLN A 111 -6.52 7.49 -4.51
CA GLN A 111 -7.78 7.70 -5.22
C GLN A 111 -8.59 6.40 -5.31
N LEU A 112 -9.90 6.53 -5.31
CA LEU A 112 -10.81 5.43 -5.51
C LEU A 112 -10.78 5.01 -6.98
N ASP A 113 -10.89 3.69 -7.24
CA ASP A 113 -10.99 3.18 -8.61
C ASP A 113 -12.46 3.24 -9.06
N GLU A 114 -12.72 4.03 -10.09
CA GLU A 114 -14.07 4.22 -10.67
C GLU A 114 -14.35 3.28 -11.86
N ASN A 115 -13.37 2.48 -12.28
CA ASN A 115 -13.53 1.58 -13.41
C ASN A 115 -14.37 0.35 -13.03
N SER A 116 -15.66 0.40 -13.33
CA SER A 116 -16.64 -0.64 -13.00
C SER A 116 -16.28 -2.02 -13.57
N ASN A 117 -15.72 -2.11 -14.77
CA ASN A 117 -15.31 -3.38 -15.37
C ASN A 117 -14.14 -4.01 -14.61
N ARG A 118 -13.17 -3.19 -14.18
CA ARG A 118 -12.05 -3.63 -13.35
C ARG A 118 -12.54 -4.09 -11.98
N LEU A 119 -13.40 -3.33 -11.33
CA LEU A 119 -13.97 -3.68 -10.02
C LEU A 119 -14.77 -4.98 -10.09
N LYS A 120 -15.61 -5.16 -11.12
CA LYS A 120 -16.35 -6.41 -11.35
C LYS A 120 -15.41 -7.61 -11.53
N LYS A 121 -14.34 -7.46 -12.33
CA LYS A 121 -13.34 -8.52 -12.55
C LYS A 121 -12.64 -8.90 -11.26
N ILE A 122 -12.21 -7.92 -10.45
CA ILE A 122 -11.58 -8.15 -9.14
C ILE A 122 -12.56 -8.87 -8.22
N TRP A 123 -13.78 -8.36 -8.09
CA TRP A 123 -14.81 -8.96 -7.24
C TRP A 123 -15.09 -10.42 -7.63
N SER A 124 -15.25 -10.71 -8.92
CA SER A 124 -15.52 -12.06 -9.41
C SER A 124 -14.40 -13.04 -9.07
N SER A 125 -13.14 -12.62 -9.15
CA SER A 125 -11.96 -13.45 -8.85
C SER A 125 -11.63 -13.55 -7.36
N MET A 126 -12.32 -12.81 -6.49
CA MET A 126 -12.08 -12.80 -5.05
C MET A 126 -12.61 -14.08 -4.42
N ARG A 127 -11.86 -14.64 -3.46
CA ARG A 127 -12.30 -15.79 -2.67
C ARG A 127 -13.57 -15.48 -1.89
N PRO A 128 -14.51 -16.44 -1.75
CA PRO A 128 -15.76 -16.21 -1.01
C PRO A 128 -15.54 -15.66 0.39
N GLU A 129 -14.57 -16.19 1.14
CA GLU A 129 -14.24 -15.75 2.50
C GLU A 129 -13.84 -14.27 2.54
N SER A 130 -13.11 -13.81 1.51
CA SER A 130 -12.70 -12.42 1.41
C SER A 130 -13.83 -11.47 1.03
N LYS A 131 -14.93 -11.98 0.47
CA LYS A 131 -16.12 -11.18 0.14
C LYS A 131 -16.99 -10.92 1.35
N LEU A 132 -17.00 -11.83 2.34
CA LEU A 132 -17.89 -11.76 3.52
C LEU A 132 -17.72 -10.44 4.29
N CYS A 133 -16.50 -9.92 4.40
CA CYS A 133 -16.23 -8.68 5.13
C CYS A 133 -16.91 -7.43 4.51
N TYR A 134 -17.37 -7.51 3.26
CA TYR A 134 -18.12 -6.44 2.59
C TYR A 134 -19.65 -6.63 2.69
N MET A 135 -20.11 -7.77 3.16
CA MET A 135 -21.53 -8.14 3.19
C MET A 135 -22.21 -7.86 4.53
N GLY A 136 -21.42 -7.49 5.55
CA GLY A 136 -21.94 -7.20 6.87
C GLY A 136 -22.92 -6.02 6.89
N PRO A 137 -23.88 -6.03 7.85
CA PRO A 137 -24.92 -4.99 7.94
C PRO A 137 -24.38 -3.62 8.30
N PHE A 138 -23.30 -3.55 9.10
CA PHE A 138 -22.77 -2.31 9.65
C PHE A 138 -21.61 -1.77 8.82
N ALA A 139 -21.46 -0.45 8.77
CA ALA A 139 -20.27 0.18 8.22
C ALA A 139 -19.05 -0.09 9.14
N PRO A 140 -17.84 -0.30 8.58
CA PRO A 140 -16.65 -0.43 9.42
C PRO A 140 -16.42 0.81 10.29
N GLY A 141 -16.34 0.62 11.61
CA GLY A 141 -16.18 1.70 12.58
C GLY A 141 -17.50 2.27 13.13
N GLU A 142 -18.65 1.72 12.73
CA GLU A 142 -19.94 2.07 13.29
C GLU A 142 -19.99 1.71 14.78
N LYS A 143 -20.57 2.62 15.59
CA LYS A 143 -20.73 2.40 17.04
C LYS A 143 -21.92 1.48 17.30
N LEU A 144 -21.71 0.46 18.09
CA LEU A 144 -22.71 -0.51 18.49
C LEU A 144 -22.82 -0.53 20.03
N ASP A 145 -24.01 -0.76 20.56
CA ASP A 145 -24.23 -0.84 22.02
C ASP A 145 -23.60 -2.11 22.62
N GLN A 146 -23.48 -3.16 21.81
CA GLN A 146 -22.89 -4.43 22.22
C GLN A 146 -22.17 -5.09 21.02
N PHE A 147 -21.29 -6.04 21.30
CA PHE A 147 -20.61 -6.81 20.25
C PHE A 147 -21.63 -7.55 19.37
N GLN A 148 -21.52 -7.34 18.06
CA GLN A 148 -22.25 -8.09 17.04
C GLN A 148 -21.28 -8.45 15.92
N PRO A 149 -21.28 -9.70 15.43
CA PRO A 149 -20.50 -10.08 14.25
C PRO A 149 -20.94 -9.25 13.04
N ASN A 150 -20.01 -8.55 12.40
CA ASN A 150 -20.31 -7.79 11.19
C ASN A 150 -20.17 -8.68 9.95
N LEU A 151 -20.92 -9.78 9.94
CA LEU A 151 -20.95 -10.76 8.87
C LEU A 151 -22.40 -10.98 8.41
N PRO A 152 -22.63 -11.39 7.17
CA PRO A 152 -23.96 -11.85 6.76
C PRO A 152 -24.33 -13.11 7.56
N ASN A 153 -25.64 -13.39 7.71
CA ASN A 153 -26.15 -14.59 8.40
C ASN A 153 -25.86 -15.92 7.66
N HIS A 154 -24.83 -15.93 6.78
CA HIS A 154 -24.45 -17.07 5.95
C HIS A 154 -22.92 -17.23 5.99
N ASP A 155 -22.50 -18.48 5.89
CA ASP A 155 -21.09 -18.81 5.71
C ASP A 155 -20.60 -18.51 4.27
N ALA A 156 -19.31 -18.66 4.04
CA ALA A 156 -18.69 -18.41 2.72
C ALA A 156 -19.21 -19.36 1.62
N GLN A 157 -19.74 -20.53 1.99
CA GLN A 157 -20.23 -21.53 1.04
C GLN A 157 -21.66 -21.22 0.55
N ASN A 158 -22.42 -20.46 1.35
CA ASN A 158 -23.85 -20.18 1.12
C ASN A 158 -24.13 -18.69 0.83
N ILE A 159 -23.22 -18.02 0.10
CA ILE A 159 -23.42 -16.62 -0.29
C ILE A 159 -24.58 -16.49 -1.27
N THR A 160 -25.67 -15.87 -0.82
CA THR A 160 -26.83 -15.59 -1.68
C THR A 160 -26.50 -14.53 -2.74
N THR A 161 -27.24 -14.56 -3.87
CA THR A 161 -27.13 -13.52 -4.91
C THR A 161 -27.33 -12.11 -4.37
N LYS A 162 -28.28 -11.94 -3.43
CA LYS A 162 -28.59 -10.67 -2.75
C LYS A 162 -27.39 -10.17 -1.94
N ASN A 163 -26.78 -11.04 -1.11
CA ASN A 163 -25.62 -10.68 -0.30
C ASN A 163 -24.38 -10.41 -1.17
N ASN A 164 -24.19 -11.19 -2.23
CA ASN A 164 -23.08 -10.96 -3.17
C ASN A 164 -23.20 -9.60 -3.87
N LYS A 165 -24.41 -9.20 -4.29
CA LYS A 165 -24.69 -7.89 -4.87
C LYS A 165 -24.41 -6.77 -3.86
N LYS A 166 -24.94 -6.88 -2.62
CA LYS A 166 -24.72 -5.91 -1.55
C LYS A 166 -23.24 -5.78 -1.20
N GLY A 167 -22.51 -6.89 -1.12
CA GLY A 167 -21.07 -6.89 -0.87
C GLY A 167 -20.30 -6.19 -1.99
N TYR A 168 -20.67 -6.39 -3.25
CA TYR A 168 -20.06 -5.68 -4.37
C TYR A 168 -20.32 -4.17 -4.34
N GLU A 169 -21.52 -3.75 -3.95
CA GLU A 169 -21.87 -2.33 -3.77
C GLU A 169 -21.03 -1.65 -2.68
N ASN A 170 -20.61 -2.39 -1.67
CA ASN A 170 -19.72 -1.90 -0.59
C ASN A 170 -18.23 -2.04 -0.93
N PHE A 171 -17.89 -2.80 -1.97
CA PHE A 171 -16.49 -3.05 -2.33
C PHE A 171 -15.86 -1.83 -2.99
N CYS A 172 -14.68 -1.45 -2.53
CA CYS A 172 -13.88 -0.38 -3.09
C CYS A 172 -12.42 -0.81 -3.24
N ARG A 173 -11.79 -0.41 -4.33
CA ARG A 173 -10.34 -0.46 -4.54
C ARG A 173 -9.77 0.94 -4.47
N VAL A 174 -8.74 1.12 -3.66
CA VAL A 174 -7.98 2.36 -3.59
C VAL A 174 -6.62 2.15 -4.23
N THR A 175 -6.20 3.11 -5.05
CA THR A 175 -4.87 3.15 -5.67
C THR A 175 -4.10 4.34 -5.12
N ILE A 176 -2.87 4.11 -4.67
CA ILE A 176 -1.93 5.14 -4.22
C ILE A 176 -0.93 5.35 -5.34
N CYS A 177 -0.89 6.57 -5.90
CA CYS A 177 0.18 7.02 -6.79
C CYS A 177 1.35 7.50 -5.93
N LEU A 178 2.48 6.84 -6.04
CA LEU A 178 3.68 7.13 -5.25
C LEU A 178 4.33 8.42 -5.73
N GLU A 179 4.57 9.35 -4.82
CA GLU A 179 5.35 10.56 -5.04
C GLU A 179 6.79 10.38 -4.57
N SER A 180 6.96 9.66 -3.46
CA SER A 180 8.27 9.32 -2.94
C SER A 180 8.28 7.97 -2.20
N LEU A 181 9.49 7.38 -2.12
CA LEU A 181 9.80 6.22 -1.33
C LEU A 181 11.10 6.47 -0.57
N ASP A 182 11.06 6.35 0.73
CA ASP A 182 12.18 6.49 1.65
C ASP A 182 12.49 5.10 2.21
N TRP A 183 13.61 4.53 1.78
CA TRP A 183 14.10 3.23 2.18
C TRP A 183 15.17 3.37 3.25
N LEU A 184 15.02 2.64 4.34
CA LEU A 184 15.97 2.62 5.46
C LEU A 184 16.28 1.18 5.84
N GLN A 185 17.56 0.83 5.81
CA GLN A 185 18.07 -0.43 6.35
C GLN A 185 18.79 -0.16 7.67
N LEU A 186 18.37 -0.87 8.71
CA LEU A 186 18.92 -0.73 10.06
C LEU A 186 20.07 -1.73 10.25
N GLU A 187 21.31 -1.22 10.43
CA GLU A 187 22.51 -2.01 10.63
C GLU A 187 23.32 -1.47 11.81
N HIS A 188 24.02 -2.35 12.53
CA HIS A 188 24.88 -1.94 13.64
C HIS A 188 26.14 -1.19 13.16
N SER A 189 26.59 -1.48 11.94
CA SER A 189 27.74 -0.82 11.32
C SER A 189 27.44 0.57 10.75
N GLY A 190 26.19 1.02 10.86
CA GLY A 190 25.67 2.27 10.32
C GLY A 190 24.48 2.02 9.41
N HIS A 191 23.42 2.78 9.62
CA HIS A 191 22.19 2.66 8.82
C HIS A 191 22.42 3.16 7.41
N GLN A 192 21.74 2.53 6.45
CA GLN A 192 21.73 2.96 5.05
C GLN A 192 20.35 3.52 4.71
N ARG A 193 20.29 4.73 4.13
CA ARG A 193 19.01 5.34 3.79
C ARG A 193 19.05 5.99 2.42
N ILE A 194 18.04 5.68 1.60
CA ILE A 194 17.90 6.19 0.24
C ILE A 194 16.51 6.79 0.07
N TYR A 195 16.48 7.98 -0.50
CA TYR A 195 15.24 8.65 -0.89
C TYR A 195 15.07 8.59 -2.40
N PHE A 196 13.92 8.08 -2.83
CA PHE A 196 13.48 8.05 -4.22
C PHE A 196 12.32 9.03 -4.39
N SER A 197 12.45 9.98 -5.30
CA SER A 197 11.34 10.81 -5.77
C SER A 197 10.88 10.26 -7.13
N PHE A 198 9.57 10.11 -7.30
CA PHE A 198 8.98 9.64 -8.57
C PHE A 198 8.59 10.79 -9.50
N ASN A 199 9.00 12.02 -9.18
CA ASN A 199 8.88 13.15 -10.09
C ASN A 199 9.82 12.97 -11.29
N LYS A 200 9.42 13.52 -12.45
CA LYS A 200 10.23 13.42 -13.67
C LYS A 200 11.66 13.92 -13.42
N ASN A 201 12.65 13.13 -13.90
CA ASN A 201 14.08 13.42 -13.84
C ASN A 201 14.74 13.43 -12.45
N SER A 202 14.09 12.95 -11.41
CA SER A 202 14.70 12.83 -10.09
C SER A 202 15.65 11.62 -10.02
N LYS A 203 16.84 11.83 -9.48
CA LYS A 203 17.80 10.74 -9.18
C LYS A 203 17.64 10.33 -7.71
N PRO A 204 17.86 9.04 -7.38
CA PRO A 204 17.89 8.59 -5.99
C PRO A 204 18.99 9.32 -5.20
N ILE A 205 18.72 9.64 -3.94
CA ILE A 205 19.61 10.39 -3.07
C ILE A 205 19.88 9.57 -1.80
N TRP A 206 21.17 9.39 -1.48
CA TRP A 206 21.58 8.87 -0.18
C TRP A 206 21.43 9.99 0.85
N ILE A 207 20.75 9.69 1.95
CA ILE A 207 20.51 10.66 3.03
C ILE A 207 20.98 10.10 4.37
N ALA A 208 21.35 11.00 5.26
CA ALA A 208 21.70 10.62 6.63
C ALA A 208 20.52 9.97 7.35
N SER A 209 20.78 9.01 8.19
CA SER A 209 19.83 8.27 9.01
C SER A 209 19.92 8.65 10.47
#